data_a6b47b4d15f32f2228c14e1cf9465e46
#
_entry.id   a6b47b4d15f32f2228c14e1cf9465e46
#
_cell.length_a   1.000
_cell.length_b   1.000
_cell.length_c   1.000
_cell.angle_alpha   90.00
_cell.angle_beta   90.00
_cell.angle_gamma   90.00
#
_symmetry.space_group_name_H-M   'P 1'
#
loop_
_entity.id
_entity.type
_entity.pdbx_description
1 polymer ?
#
loop_
_entity_poly.entity_id
_entity_poly.type
_entity_poly.pdbx_seq_one_letter_code
_entity_poly.pdbx_strand_id
1 'polypeptide(L)'
;MGAMGFQFKRKEAMQMRTLSLIFGLVLTLCSSTFGAQDVSQNQPNPKKGDVTAAVTPLRVQVVFTEFDSDKKVSSLPYTFTVNADERRVRPNSQVRNGARIPVITGKDQYTYLDVGTNIDCSALQQDDGRFKLSMTMERSSISPDSNPASNSPIVRQFRAEINPVLRDGQTMESIVATDPLGGHVYHVSVTLNVIK
;
A
#
# COMPACT_ATOMS: atom_id res chain seq x y z
N MET A 1 19.98 40.92 -38.03
CA MET A 1 19.61 39.96 -39.09
C MET A 1 19.54 38.59 -38.40
N GLY A 2 18.44 37.92 -38.26
CA GLY A 2 17.05 38.02 -38.60
C GLY A 2 16.26 37.24 -37.57
N ALA A 3 15.16 37.80 -37.15
CA ALA A 3 14.16 37.19 -36.31
C ALA A 3 13.42 36.11 -37.09
N MET A 4 13.12 35.03 -36.45
CA MET A 4 12.09 34.12 -36.94
C MET A 4 11.26 33.60 -35.75
N GLY A 5 10.14 34.32 -35.57
CA GLY A 5 9.09 33.95 -34.64
C GLY A 5 8.28 32.76 -35.15
N PHE A 6 7.97 31.85 -34.28
CA PHE A 6 7.00 30.81 -34.54
C PHE A 6 5.77 31.02 -33.63
N GLN A 7 4.76 31.62 -34.23
CA GLN A 7 3.42 31.76 -33.67
C GLN A 7 2.71 30.42 -33.69
N PHE A 8 2.40 29.86 -32.56
CA PHE A 8 1.50 28.72 -32.48
C PHE A 8 0.09 29.18 -32.14
N LYS A 9 -0.76 29.00 -33.11
CA LYS A 9 -2.10 29.51 -33.27
C LYS A 9 -3.07 28.79 -32.34
N ARG A 10 -3.70 29.49 -31.41
CA ARG A 10 -4.90 29.09 -30.70
C ARG A 10 -6.02 28.82 -31.70
N LYS A 11 -6.67 27.68 -31.58
CA LYS A 11 -8.01 27.46 -32.11
C LYS A 11 -8.96 27.12 -30.96
N GLU A 12 -9.66 28.13 -30.56
CA GLU A 12 -10.94 28.00 -29.87
C GLU A 12 -11.97 27.56 -30.91
N ALA A 13 -12.76 26.59 -30.57
CA ALA A 13 -14.03 26.33 -31.23
C ALA A 13 -15.10 26.08 -30.17
N MET A 14 -15.71 27.17 -29.81
CA MET A 14 -16.97 27.29 -29.14
C MET A 14 -18.07 26.90 -30.11
N GLN A 15 -18.90 25.91 -29.80
CA GLN A 15 -20.21 25.76 -30.45
C GLN A 15 -21.30 25.52 -29.40
N MET A 16 -21.93 26.62 -29.06
CA MET A 16 -23.33 26.66 -28.61
C MET A 16 -24.25 26.39 -29.79
N ARG A 17 -25.27 25.61 -29.62
CA ARG A 17 -26.57 25.64 -30.32
C ARG A 17 -27.60 24.94 -29.45
N THR A 18 -28.32 25.66 -28.68
CA THR A 18 -29.67 26.23 -28.71
C THR A 18 -30.73 25.44 -29.50
N LEU A 19 -31.78 25.18 -28.74
CA LEU A 19 -33.22 25.29 -29.10
C LEU A 19 -33.86 24.06 -29.72
N SER A 20 -34.83 23.43 -29.02
CA SER A 20 -36.21 23.46 -29.48
C SER A 20 -37.17 22.99 -28.40
N LEU A 21 -38.03 23.88 -27.99
CA LEU A 21 -39.27 23.66 -27.29
C LEU A 21 -40.28 23.09 -28.28
N ILE A 22 -40.95 21.98 -27.95
CA ILE A 22 -42.24 21.64 -28.51
C ILE A 22 -43.20 21.27 -27.38
N PHE A 23 -44.16 22.08 -27.25
CA PHE A 23 -45.38 22.06 -26.52
C PHE A 23 -46.29 20.93 -27.00
N GLY A 24 -46.83 20.13 -26.12
CA GLY A 24 -47.83 19.11 -26.45
C GLY A 24 -48.69 18.76 -25.24
N LEU A 25 -49.64 19.63 -24.96
CA LEU A 25 -50.73 19.41 -24.02
C LEU A 25 -51.73 18.43 -24.63
N VAL A 26 -51.87 17.22 -24.03
CA VAL A 26 -53.09 16.38 -24.28
C VAL A 26 -53.65 15.97 -22.93
N LEU A 27 -54.78 16.58 -22.64
CA LEU A 27 -55.70 16.29 -21.56
C LEU A 27 -56.59 15.11 -22.02
N THR A 28 -56.53 13.95 -21.37
CA THR A 28 -57.55 12.92 -21.44
C THR A 28 -57.91 12.41 -20.08
N LEU A 29 -59.09 12.76 -19.65
CA LEU A 29 -59.83 12.09 -18.58
C LEU A 29 -60.17 10.67 -19.04
N CYS A 30 -59.95 9.66 -18.20
CA CYS A 30 -60.92 8.57 -18.05
C CYS A 30 -60.62 7.67 -16.88
N SER A 31 -61.58 7.62 -15.97
CA SER A 31 -62.14 6.40 -15.34
C SER A 31 -61.29 5.69 -14.27
N SER A 32 -61.68 5.94 -13.04
CA SER A 32 -61.46 5.11 -11.86
C SER A 32 -61.94 3.67 -12.07
N THR A 33 -61.01 2.73 -12.07
CA THR A 33 -61.28 1.33 -11.77
C THR A 33 -60.63 1.01 -10.44
N PHE A 34 -61.47 0.73 -9.45
CA PHE A 34 -61.05 0.08 -8.21
C PHE A 34 -60.56 -1.32 -8.56
N GLY A 35 -59.24 -1.49 -8.64
CA GLY A 35 -58.57 -2.77 -8.73
C GLY A 35 -58.06 -3.15 -7.33
N ALA A 36 -58.46 -4.32 -6.88
CA ALA A 36 -58.07 -4.92 -5.61
C ALA A 36 -56.54 -4.82 -5.41
N GLN A 37 -56.16 -4.29 -4.25
CA GLN A 37 -54.77 -4.35 -3.78
C GLN A 37 -54.47 -5.81 -3.45
N ASP A 38 -53.76 -6.46 -4.35
CA ASP A 38 -53.02 -7.67 -4.05
C ASP A 38 -51.92 -7.29 -3.07
N VAL A 39 -52.11 -7.66 -1.81
CA VAL A 39 -51.11 -7.50 -0.75
C VAL A 39 -50.01 -8.51 -1.08
N SER A 40 -49.12 -8.13 -1.99
CA SER A 40 -47.87 -8.84 -2.18
C SER A 40 -47.11 -8.73 -0.86
N GLN A 41 -47.20 -9.78 -0.09
CA GLN A 41 -46.39 -9.98 1.12
C GLN A 41 -44.94 -9.80 0.70
N ASN A 42 -44.38 -8.67 1.10
CA ASN A 42 -42.96 -8.41 1.06
C ASN A 42 -42.32 -9.35 2.07
N GLN A 43 -42.13 -10.60 1.63
CA GLN A 43 -41.35 -11.58 2.38
C GLN A 43 -39.93 -10.99 2.49
N PRO A 44 -39.42 -10.74 3.70
CA PRO A 44 -38.04 -10.31 3.85
C PRO A 44 -37.18 -11.40 3.21
N ASN A 45 -36.55 -11.08 2.09
CA ASN A 45 -35.53 -11.92 1.49
C ASN A 45 -34.55 -12.30 2.61
N PRO A 46 -34.39 -13.60 2.98
CA PRO A 46 -33.46 -13.97 4.03
C PRO A 46 -32.11 -13.41 3.60
N LYS A 47 -31.62 -12.41 4.33
CA LYS A 47 -30.26 -11.90 4.19
C LYS A 47 -29.40 -13.15 4.17
N LYS A 48 -28.81 -13.46 3.00
CA LYS A 48 -27.81 -14.50 2.83
C LYS A 48 -26.81 -14.23 3.94
N GLY A 49 -26.81 -15.11 4.94
CA GLY A 49 -26.04 -14.92 6.17
C GLY A 49 -24.64 -14.52 5.73
N ASP A 50 -24.17 -13.43 6.26
CA ASP A 50 -22.78 -13.00 6.13
C ASP A 50 -21.97 -14.15 6.74
N VAL A 51 -21.53 -15.06 5.88
CA VAL A 51 -20.61 -16.13 6.29
C VAL A 51 -19.36 -15.38 6.68
N THR A 52 -19.21 -15.14 7.98
CA THR A 52 -18.00 -14.56 8.55
C THR A 52 -16.87 -15.43 8.06
N ALA A 53 -16.09 -14.94 7.09
CA ALA A 53 -14.97 -15.69 6.57
C ALA A 53 -14.06 -16.07 7.74
N ALA A 54 -13.68 -17.32 7.83
CA ALA A 54 -12.78 -17.78 8.88
C ALA A 54 -11.47 -17.00 8.75
N VAL A 55 -11.09 -16.31 9.83
CA VAL A 55 -9.86 -15.52 9.89
C VAL A 55 -8.83 -16.35 10.64
N THR A 56 -7.70 -16.65 9.99
CA THR A 56 -6.59 -17.38 10.60
C THR A 56 -5.54 -16.37 11.07
N PRO A 57 -5.27 -16.24 12.38
CA PRO A 57 -4.24 -15.36 12.89
C PRO A 57 -2.85 -15.98 12.66
N LEU A 58 -1.94 -15.16 12.13
CA LEU A 58 -0.57 -15.55 11.82
C LEU A 58 0.41 -14.68 12.61
N ARG A 59 1.50 -15.28 13.07
CA ARG A 59 2.68 -14.57 13.53
C ARG A 59 3.71 -14.54 12.41
N VAL A 60 4.09 -13.35 11.98
CA VAL A 60 5.13 -13.13 10.96
C VAL A 60 6.35 -12.52 11.62
N GLN A 61 7.50 -13.10 11.35
CA GLN A 61 8.79 -12.55 11.73
C GLN A 61 9.56 -12.16 10.47
N VAL A 62 9.99 -10.93 10.41
CA VAL A 62 10.84 -10.38 9.34
C VAL A 62 12.18 -10.02 9.94
N VAL A 63 13.27 -10.50 9.36
CA VAL A 63 14.62 -10.15 9.80
C VAL A 63 15.36 -9.50 8.64
N PHE A 64 15.75 -8.24 8.83
CA PHE A 64 16.69 -7.55 7.95
C PHE A 64 18.10 -7.84 8.41
N THR A 65 18.90 -8.42 7.55
CA THR A 65 20.31 -8.68 7.80
C THR A 65 21.15 -7.91 6.78
N GLU A 66 22.13 -7.18 7.26
CA GLU A 66 23.06 -6.42 6.45
C GLU A 66 24.46 -7.05 6.55
N PHE A 67 25.07 -7.24 5.40
CA PHE A 67 26.41 -7.78 5.25
C PHE A 67 27.33 -6.74 4.62
N ASP A 68 28.54 -6.64 5.13
CA ASP A 68 29.68 -5.99 4.48
C ASP A 68 30.59 -7.08 3.99
N SER A 69 30.64 -7.27 2.67
CA SER A 69 31.22 -8.46 2.04
C SER A 69 30.58 -9.74 2.63
N ASP A 70 31.34 -10.59 3.30
CA ASP A 70 30.85 -11.82 3.94
C ASP A 70 30.54 -11.66 5.45
N LYS A 71 30.77 -10.47 5.99
CA LYS A 71 30.60 -10.22 7.42
C LYS A 71 29.22 -9.64 7.69
N LYS A 72 28.47 -10.31 8.57
CA LYS A 72 27.20 -9.77 9.08
C LYS A 72 27.48 -8.58 10.01
N VAL A 73 26.98 -7.39 9.62
CA VAL A 73 27.19 -6.14 10.38
C VAL A 73 25.95 -5.72 11.15
N SER A 74 24.76 -6.12 10.71
CA SER A 74 23.50 -5.78 11.37
C SER A 74 22.47 -6.90 11.23
N SER A 75 21.58 -7.02 12.22
CA SER A 75 20.44 -7.92 12.18
C SER A 75 19.30 -7.32 12.99
N LEU A 76 18.17 -7.01 12.32
CA LEU A 76 17.04 -6.32 12.90
C LEU A 76 15.78 -7.18 12.74
N PRO A 77 15.36 -7.90 13.81
CA PRO A 77 14.14 -8.69 13.80
C PRO A 77 12.90 -7.81 14.11
N TYR A 78 11.83 -8.04 13.35
CA TYR A 78 10.50 -7.51 13.60
C TYR A 78 9.51 -8.65 13.67
N THR A 79 8.69 -8.70 14.72
CA THR A 79 7.65 -9.72 14.90
C THR A 79 6.32 -9.02 15.08
N PHE A 80 5.33 -9.43 14.32
CA PHE A 80 3.97 -8.88 14.35
C PHE A 80 2.94 -9.95 14.00
N THR A 81 1.67 -9.64 14.22
CA THR A 81 0.55 -10.51 13.84
C THR A 81 -0.15 -9.95 12.62
N VAL A 82 -0.62 -10.85 11.76
CA VAL A 82 -1.44 -10.53 10.59
C VAL A 82 -2.56 -11.56 10.48
N ASN A 83 -3.75 -11.12 10.12
CA ASN A 83 -4.88 -12.02 9.92
C ASN A 83 -4.95 -12.42 8.44
N ALA A 84 -4.93 -13.72 8.17
CA ALA A 84 -5.21 -14.23 6.85
C ALA A 84 -6.72 -14.19 6.62
N ASP A 85 -7.14 -13.40 5.63
CA ASP A 85 -8.53 -13.24 5.23
C ASP A 85 -8.66 -13.63 3.76
N GLU A 86 -9.52 -14.58 3.46
CA GLU A 86 -9.78 -15.08 2.10
C GLU A 86 -10.24 -13.99 1.11
N ARG A 87 -10.66 -12.83 1.60
CA ARG A 87 -11.34 -11.80 0.79
C ARG A 87 -10.64 -10.44 0.73
N ARG A 88 -9.61 -10.16 1.55
CA ARG A 88 -9.02 -8.83 1.66
C ARG A 88 -7.55 -8.81 1.28
N VAL A 89 -7.24 -8.06 0.23
CA VAL A 89 -5.87 -7.82 -0.24
C VAL A 89 -5.25 -6.54 0.36
N ARG A 90 -5.95 -5.87 1.26
CA ARG A 90 -5.44 -4.63 1.87
C ARG A 90 -4.51 -4.94 3.04
N PRO A 91 -3.44 -4.16 3.24
CA PRO A 91 -2.59 -4.30 4.41
C PRO A 91 -3.43 -4.24 5.68
N ASN A 92 -3.39 -5.33 6.47
CA ASN A 92 -4.12 -5.42 7.73
C ASN A 92 -3.18 -5.44 8.94
N SER A 93 -1.86 -5.35 8.69
CA SER A 93 -0.83 -5.18 9.70
C SER A 93 0.23 -4.19 9.24
N GLN A 94 0.63 -3.31 10.13
CA GLN A 94 1.62 -2.27 9.87
C GLN A 94 2.60 -2.17 11.03
N VAL A 95 3.89 -2.11 10.71
CA VAL A 95 4.95 -1.82 11.65
C VAL A 95 5.59 -0.49 11.26
N ARG A 96 5.71 0.40 12.21
CA ARG A 96 6.38 1.70 12.07
C ARG A 96 7.37 1.86 13.22
N ASN A 97 8.65 1.84 12.90
CA ASN A 97 9.72 2.02 13.87
C ASN A 97 10.75 3.00 13.32
N GLY A 98 10.88 4.16 13.93
CA GLY A 98 11.76 5.19 13.41
C GLY A 98 12.09 6.28 14.39
N ALA A 99 12.97 7.17 13.96
CA ALA A 99 13.37 8.38 14.66
C ALA A 99 13.33 9.58 13.71
N ARG A 100 13.05 10.75 14.25
CA ARG A 100 13.14 12.02 13.54
C ARG A 100 14.48 12.69 13.87
N ILE A 101 15.21 13.01 12.84
CA ILE A 101 16.55 13.61 12.99
C ILE A 101 16.48 15.05 12.49
N PRO A 102 16.79 16.02 13.35
CA PRO A 102 16.87 17.41 12.92
C PRO A 102 18.10 17.64 12.04
N VAL A 103 17.91 18.27 10.91
CA VAL A 103 18.97 18.67 9.98
C VAL A 103 18.93 20.18 9.80
N ILE A 104 20.09 20.83 9.95
CA ILE A 104 20.23 22.26 9.79
C ILE A 104 20.22 22.58 8.28
N THR A 105 19.25 23.38 7.83
CA THR A 105 19.09 23.79 6.43
C THR A 105 19.52 25.22 6.18
N GLY A 106 19.77 26.00 7.23
CA GLY A 106 20.19 27.38 7.18
C GLY A 106 20.48 27.93 8.56
N LYS A 107 20.77 29.22 8.66
CA LYS A 107 20.98 29.87 9.95
C LYS A 107 19.66 29.83 10.73
N ASP A 108 19.66 29.10 11.85
CA ASP A 108 18.49 28.90 12.74
C ASP A 108 17.27 28.21 12.07
N GLN A 109 17.49 27.46 10.98
CA GLN A 109 16.45 26.69 10.30
C GLN A 109 16.76 25.20 10.38
N TYR A 110 15.74 24.41 10.73
CA TYR A 110 15.81 22.97 10.82
C TYR A 110 14.74 22.33 9.93
N THR A 111 15.09 21.24 9.29
CA THR A 111 14.13 20.26 8.75
C THR A 111 14.31 18.93 9.46
N TYR A 112 13.30 18.07 9.39
CA TYR A 112 13.37 16.77 10.04
C TYR A 112 13.39 15.69 8.98
N LEU A 113 14.34 14.75 9.13
CA LEU A 113 14.38 13.52 8.34
C LEU A 113 13.82 12.38 9.19
N ASP A 114 12.86 11.65 8.64
CA ASP A 114 12.35 10.43 9.24
C ASP A 114 13.21 9.27 8.76
N VAL A 115 13.85 8.57 9.71
CA VAL A 115 14.64 7.37 9.46
C VAL A 115 14.10 6.20 10.26
N GLY A 116 14.15 5.00 9.70
CA GLY A 116 13.62 3.83 10.37
C GLY A 116 13.15 2.74 9.43
N THR A 117 12.21 1.92 9.92
CA THR A 117 11.66 0.78 9.19
C THR A 117 10.15 0.85 9.17
N ASN A 118 9.57 0.74 7.98
CA ASN A 118 8.15 0.61 7.72
C ASN A 118 7.88 -0.74 7.08
N ILE A 119 6.93 -1.50 7.61
CA ILE A 119 6.49 -2.77 7.04
C ILE A 119 4.97 -2.75 6.97
N ASP A 120 4.44 -2.95 5.78
CA ASP A 120 3.02 -3.18 5.53
C ASP A 120 2.85 -4.63 5.10
N CYS A 121 1.92 -5.35 5.71
CA CYS A 121 1.68 -6.76 5.44
C CYS A 121 0.20 -7.06 5.34
N SER A 122 -0.16 -7.88 4.37
CA SER A 122 -1.45 -8.59 4.29
C SER A 122 -1.21 -10.07 4.07
N ALA A 123 -2.16 -10.89 4.48
CA ALA A 123 -2.09 -12.33 4.33
C ALA A 123 -3.40 -12.86 3.70
N LEU A 124 -3.26 -13.84 2.82
CA LEU A 124 -4.35 -14.57 2.19
C LEU A 124 -4.13 -16.05 2.40
N GLN A 125 -5.11 -16.76 2.94
CA GLN A 125 -5.09 -18.21 3.01
C GLN A 125 -5.46 -18.80 1.65
N GLN A 126 -4.69 -19.78 1.19
CA GLN A 126 -4.94 -20.53 -0.04
C GLN A 126 -5.64 -21.86 0.27
N ASP A 127 -6.34 -22.41 -0.71
CA ASP A 127 -7.12 -23.67 -0.58
C ASP A 127 -6.25 -24.88 -0.20
N ASP A 128 -4.96 -24.83 -0.48
CA ASP A 128 -3.98 -25.89 -0.17
C ASP A 128 -3.32 -25.76 1.22
N GLY A 129 -3.86 -24.86 2.07
CA GLY A 129 -3.37 -24.61 3.43
C GLY A 129 -2.09 -23.78 3.50
N ARG A 130 -1.63 -23.20 2.38
CA ARG A 130 -0.55 -22.20 2.35
C ARG A 130 -1.09 -20.81 2.57
N PHE A 131 -0.20 -19.90 2.91
CA PHE A 131 -0.50 -18.49 3.11
C PHE A 131 0.33 -17.64 2.15
N LYS A 132 -0.34 -16.86 1.32
CA LYS A 132 0.31 -15.83 0.50
C LYS A 132 0.40 -14.55 1.33
N LEU A 133 1.61 -14.07 1.58
CA LEU A 133 1.84 -12.75 2.15
C LEU A 133 2.04 -11.74 1.02
N SER A 134 1.52 -10.53 1.19
CA SER A 134 1.90 -9.36 0.39
C SER A 134 2.53 -8.36 1.33
N MET A 135 3.80 -8.07 1.11
CA MET A 135 4.62 -7.27 2.03
C MET A 135 5.32 -6.15 1.27
N THR A 136 5.14 -4.93 1.75
CA THR A 136 5.96 -3.78 1.36
C THR A 136 6.82 -3.39 2.55
N MET A 137 8.12 -3.26 2.32
CA MET A 137 9.10 -2.96 3.34
C MET A 137 9.93 -1.76 2.89
N GLU A 138 10.11 -0.82 3.79
CA GLU A 138 10.96 0.34 3.59
C GLU A 138 11.85 0.53 4.81
N ARG A 139 13.14 0.72 4.58
CA ARG A 139 14.11 1.01 5.63
C ARG A 139 14.96 2.20 5.20
N SER A 140 15.09 3.16 6.09
CA SER A 140 16.02 4.28 5.93
C SER A 140 16.96 4.37 7.12
N SER A 141 18.20 4.79 6.86
CA SER A 141 19.22 4.99 7.89
C SER A 141 20.18 6.10 7.47
N ILE A 142 20.85 6.71 8.43
CA ILE A 142 21.95 7.63 8.15
C ILE A 142 23.20 6.81 7.83
N SER A 143 23.88 7.17 6.75
CA SER A 143 25.15 6.56 6.40
C SER A 143 26.23 6.94 7.44
N PRO A 144 27.06 5.97 7.88
CA PRO A 144 28.21 6.26 8.72
C PRO A 144 29.22 7.19 8.05
N ASP A 145 29.26 7.21 6.71
CA ASP A 145 30.14 8.09 5.91
C ASP A 145 29.64 9.54 5.84
N SER A 146 28.53 9.84 6.50
CA SER A 146 28.04 11.21 6.62
C SER A 146 29.08 12.02 7.39
N ASN A 147 29.67 13.01 6.72
CA ASN A 147 30.64 13.92 7.37
C ASN A 147 29.90 14.74 8.45
N PRO A 148 30.26 14.57 9.75
CA PRO A 148 29.59 15.34 10.80
C PRO A 148 29.80 16.84 10.69
N ALA A 149 30.83 17.29 9.95
CA ALA A 149 31.07 18.70 9.67
C ALA A 149 30.18 19.25 8.53
N SER A 150 29.59 18.39 7.71
CA SER A 150 28.56 18.79 6.75
C SER A 150 27.19 18.64 7.44
N ASN A 151 26.44 19.71 7.54
CA ASN A 151 25.07 19.70 8.07
C ASN A 151 24.08 18.91 7.18
N SER A 152 24.58 18.06 6.29
CA SER A 152 23.81 17.30 5.30
C SER A 152 24.12 15.81 5.46
N PRO A 153 23.34 15.07 6.25
CA PRO A 153 23.53 13.62 6.36
C PRO A 153 23.17 12.92 5.05
N ILE A 154 23.92 11.88 4.71
CA ILE A 154 23.57 10.96 3.63
C ILE A 154 22.55 9.99 4.19
N VAL A 155 21.35 9.94 3.61
CA VAL A 155 20.33 8.97 3.96
C VAL A 155 20.39 7.81 2.96
N ARG A 156 20.60 6.60 3.49
CA ARG A 156 20.44 5.35 2.72
C ARG A 156 19.01 4.89 2.85
N GLN A 157 18.39 4.57 1.73
CA GLN A 157 17.02 4.08 1.68
C GLN A 157 16.96 2.76 0.92
N PHE A 158 16.28 1.81 1.50
CA PHE A 158 15.97 0.51 0.93
C PHE A 158 14.46 0.35 0.88
N ARG A 159 13.92 -0.08 -0.26
CA ARG A 159 12.51 -0.41 -0.43
C ARG A 159 12.37 -1.69 -1.23
N ALA A 160 11.51 -2.59 -0.76
CA ALA A 160 11.21 -3.84 -1.44
C ALA A 160 9.73 -4.21 -1.30
N GLU A 161 9.24 -4.92 -2.29
CA GLU A 161 7.95 -5.58 -2.28
C GLU A 161 8.16 -7.06 -2.58
N ILE A 162 7.65 -7.93 -1.70
CA ILE A 162 7.74 -9.39 -1.85
C ILE A 162 6.39 -10.04 -1.57
N ASN A 163 6.13 -11.13 -2.27
CA ASN A 163 4.88 -11.88 -2.17
C ASN A 163 5.14 -13.37 -1.93
N PRO A 164 5.74 -13.77 -0.78
CA PRO A 164 6.03 -15.16 -0.49
C PRO A 164 4.76 -15.97 -0.24
N VAL A 165 4.81 -17.26 -0.62
CA VAL A 165 3.81 -18.26 -0.29
C VAL A 165 4.45 -19.25 0.65
N LEU A 166 3.98 -19.28 1.91
CA LEU A 166 4.59 -20.03 3.01
C LEU A 166 3.59 -20.98 3.66
N ARG A 167 4.11 -22.04 4.27
CA ARG A 167 3.39 -22.92 5.20
C ARG A 167 3.66 -22.53 6.65
N ASP A 168 2.86 -23.08 7.56
CA ASP A 168 3.14 -22.95 9.00
C ASP A 168 4.56 -23.43 9.34
N GLY A 169 5.31 -22.62 10.08
CA GLY A 169 6.71 -22.84 10.46
C GLY A 169 7.74 -22.61 9.36
N GLN A 170 7.35 -22.23 8.15
CA GLN A 170 8.27 -22.06 7.04
C GLN A 170 8.96 -20.70 7.07
N THR A 171 10.25 -20.71 6.73
CA THR A 171 11.07 -19.50 6.50
C THR A 171 11.47 -19.43 5.02
N MET A 172 11.40 -18.22 4.45
CA MET A 172 11.97 -17.88 3.15
C MET A 172 13.09 -16.86 3.35
N GLU A 173 14.23 -17.08 2.72
CA GLU A 173 15.32 -16.13 2.64
C GLU A 173 15.44 -15.56 1.22
N SER A 174 15.76 -14.27 1.14
CA SER A 174 15.87 -13.55 -0.13
C SER A 174 17.01 -12.53 -0.06
N ILE A 175 17.80 -12.42 -1.11
CA ILE A 175 18.68 -11.28 -1.33
C ILE A 175 17.82 -10.19 -1.97
N VAL A 176 17.72 -9.06 -1.33
CA VAL A 176 16.80 -8.01 -1.74
C VAL A 176 17.50 -6.87 -2.46
N ALA A 177 18.70 -6.46 -2.01
CA ALA A 177 19.45 -5.38 -2.64
C ALA A 177 20.92 -5.32 -2.24
N THR A 178 21.72 -4.69 -3.10
CA THR A 178 23.07 -4.24 -2.77
C THR A 178 23.09 -2.72 -2.75
N ASP A 179 23.65 -2.14 -1.69
CA ASP A 179 23.84 -0.70 -1.59
C ASP A 179 24.85 -0.23 -2.65
N PRO A 180 24.46 0.67 -3.56
CA PRO A 180 25.34 1.11 -4.65
C PRO A 180 26.53 1.96 -4.18
N LEU A 181 26.49 2.52 -2.97
CA LEU A 181 27.55 3.39 -2.43
C LEU A 181 28.55 2.63 -1.58
N GLY A 182 28.07 1.73 -0.69
CA GLY A 182 28.91 1.01 0.26
C GLY A 182 29.14 -0.45 -0.09
N GLY A 183 28.46 -1.00 -1.12
CA GLY A 183 28.58 -2.42 -1.46
C GLY A 183 27.94 -3.36 -0.45
N HIS A 184 27.26 -2.84 0.57
CA HIS A 184 26.56 -3.64 1.58
C HIS A 184 25.44 -4.43 0.95
N VAL A 185 25.26 -5.67 1.37
CA VAL A 185 24.20 -6.56 0.86
C VAL A 185 23.12 -6.73 1.92
N TYR A 186 21.87 -6.48 1.53
CA TYR A 186 20.71 -6.65 2.39
C TYR A 186 20.02 -7.98 2.09
N HIS A 187 19.84 -8.79 3.13
CA HIS A 187 19.02 -9.99 3.11
C HIS A 187 17.78 -9.77 3.95
N VAL A 188 16.66 -10.29 3.47
CA VAL A 188 15.42 -10.35 4.25
C VAL A 188 15.01 -11.80 4.39
N SER A 189 14.82 -12.27 5.62
CA SER A 189 14.17 -13.54 5.88
C SER A 189 12.78 -13.31 6.48
N VAL A 190 11.81 -14.12 6.03
CA VAL A 190 10.42 -14.08 6.47
C VAL A 190 10.04 -15.44 6.98
N THR A 191 9.62 -15.52 8.24
CA THR A 191 9.10 -16.73 8.88
C THR A 191 7.63 -16.55 9.23
N LEU A 192 6.81 -17.56 8.94
CA LEU A 192 5.38 -17.56 9.24
C LEU A 192 5.06 -18.68 10.21
N ASN A 193 4.25 -18.38 11.23
CA ASN A 193 3.67 -19.37 12.14
C ASN A 193 2.20 -19.08 12.35
N VAL A 194 1.38 -20.15 12.32
CA VAL A 194 -0.05 -20.08 12.66
C VAL A 194 -0.20 -19.97 14.18
N ILE A 195 -1.00 -19.00 14.63
CA ILE A 195 -1.33 -18.85 16.05
C ILE A 195 -2.52 -19.78 16.35
N LYS A 196 -2.31 -20.73 17.23
CA LYS A 196 -3.33 -21.71 17.69
C LYS A 196 -4.00 -21.23 18.97
#